data_cbd527b70389ac2ac93455d6cac83121
#
_entry.id   cbd527b70389ac2ac93455d6cac83121
#
_cell.length_a   1.000
_cell.length_b   1.000
_cell.length_c   1.000
_cell.angle_alpha   90.00
_cell.angle_beta   90.00
_cell.angle_gamma   90.00
#
_symmetry.space_group_name_H-M   'P 1'
#
loop_
_entity.id
_entity.type
_entity.pdbx_description
1 polymer ?
#
loop_
_entity_poly.entity_id
_entity_poly.type
_entity_poly.pdbx_seq_one_letter_code
_entity_poly.pdbx_strand_id
1 'polypeptide(L)'
;MIFANHAHVFPEDIKPSGTIDNLKRLMDDCGIDKAVCFAPFSDRFEECGRTDTPNEWLAKAIKNEPDLYGFGTVDFTKNLRDEVDRIADFGFKGIKMHPPYQEFDIDGEDAFKVYERAEELGLFITFHCGMHWHRLKGVRPILYDEVGWFFPKLRFSLEHLGGYHFFNESLAVMCNNSRGEVRPRVFAGWTSVSDCEGIDAWTLTNEQLETIISQTGDESSMFGLDFPFHGAEYIKYEMERFNSLNISDTAKENILGETLRKVLGV
;
A
#
# COMPACT_ATOMS: atom_id res chain seq x y z
N MET A 1 -14.29 4.02 -12.78
CA MET A 1 -14.12 4.39 -11.36
C MET A 1 -12.64 4.31 -11.03
N ILE A 2 -12.08 5.39 -10.48
CA ILE A 2 -10.68 5.42 -10.02
C ILE A 2 -10.67 5.21 -8.51
N PHE A 3 -10.05 4.13 -8.08
CA PHE A 3 -9.94 3.77 -6.67
C PHE A 3 -8.45 3.63 -6.32
N ALA A 4 -7.92 4.62 -5.66
CA ALA A 4 -6.51 4.68 -5.34
C ALA A 4 -6.19 3.96 -4.03
N ASN A 5 -5.13 3.18 -4.04
CA ASN A 5 -4.46 2.69 -2.85
C ASN A 5 -3.51 3.79 -2.30
N HIS A 6 -2.99 3.64 -1.10
CA HIS A 6 -1.79 4.31 -0.61
C HIS A 6 -1.91 5.83 -0.42
N ALA A 7 -2.72 6.26 0.56
CA ALA A 7 -2.71 7.64 1.03
C ALA A 7 -2.38 7.71 2.53
N HIS A 8 -1.26 8.37 2.88
CA HIS A 8 -0.93 8.65 4.28
C HIS A 8 -1.69 9.87 4.77
N VAL A 9 -2.55 9.70 5.74
CA VAL A 9 -3.30 10.82 6.33
C VAL A 9 -2.85 11.10 7.75
N PHE A 10 -2.93 12.35 8.15
CA PHE A 10 -2.42 12.82 9.43
C PHE A 10 -3.38 13.81 10.10
N PRO A 11 -3.43 13.83 11.43
CA PRO A 11 -3.98 14.97 12.15
C PRO A 11 -3.27 16.27 11.74
N GLU A 12 -4.00 17.38 11.77
CA GLU A 12 -3.45 18.69 11.36
C GLU A 12 -2.26 19.12 12.23
N ASP A 13 -2.30 18.81 13.53
CA ASP A 13 -1.23 19.08 14.49
C ASP A 13 0.06 18.28 14.25
N ILE A 14 -0.03 17.15 13.52
CA ILE A 14 1.15 16.34 13.15
C ILE A 14 1.68 16.75 11.77
N LYS A 15 0.80 16.86 10.77
CA LYS A 15 1.18 17.21 9.40
C LYS A 15 0.05 17.96 8.69
N PRO A 16 0.07 19.31 8.69
CA PRO A 16 -1.01 20.12 8.10
C PRO A 16 -1.30 19.80 6.61
N SER A 17 -0.28 19.41 5.84
CA SER A 17 -0.47 19.04 4.43
C SER A 17 -1.15 17.67 4.24
N GLY A 18 -1.18 16.82 5.26
CA GLY A 18 -1.67 15.43 5.20
C GLY A 18 -3.09 15.23 5.73
N THR A 19 -3.90 16.27 5.88
CA THR A 19 -5.27 16.15 6.43
C THR A 19 -6.22 15.43 5.46
N ILE A 20 -7.31 14.88 6.01
CA ILE A 20 -8.40 14.27 5.19
C ILE A 20 -8.97 15.29 4.19
N ASP A 21 -9.15 16.55 4.58
CA ASP A 21 -9.66 17.58 3.68
C ASP A 21 -8.71 17.88 2.52
N ASN A 22 -7.40 17.81 2.74
CA ASN A 22 -6.41 17.96 1.68
C ASN A 22 -6.39 16.75 0.74
N LEU A 23 -6.55 15.52 1.28
CA LEU A 23 -6.71 14.34 0.45
C LEU A 23 -7.94 14.43 -0.44
N LYS A 24 -9.09 14.84 0.12
CA LYS A 24 -10.34 15.01 -0.66
C LYS A 24 -10.18 16.04 -1.78
N ARG A 25 -9.50 17.16 -1.51
CA ARG A 25 -9.18 18.13 -2.57
C ARG A 25 -8.30 17.53 -3.68
N LEU A 26 -7.26 16.76 -3.30
CA LEU A 26 -6.45 16.06 -4.28
C LEU A 26 -7.28 15.08 -5.12
N MET A 27 -8.18 14.32 -4.47
CA MET A 27 -9.09 13.40 -5.16
C MET A 27 -10.00 14.14 -6.14
N ASP A 28 -10.61 15.23 -5.71
CA ASP A 28 -11.47 16.09 -6.57
C ASP A 28 -10.69 16.65 -7.75
N ASP A 29 -9.48 17.19 -7.52
CA ASP A 29 -8.61 17.79 -8.55
C ASP A 29 -8.15 16.76 -9.58
N CYS A 30 -8.03 15.48 -9.21
CA CYS A 30 -7.56 14.39 -10.06
C CYS A 30 -8.67 13.48 -10.58
N GLY A 31 -9.93 13.68 -10.18
CA GLY A 31 -11.05 12.83 -10.57
C GLY A 31 -10.99 11.43 -9.97
N ILE A 32 -10.51 11.31 -8.74
CA ILE A 32 -10.40 10.04 -7.99
C ILE A 32 -11.67 9.84 -7.18
N ASP A 33 -12.34 8.72 -7.40
CA ASP A 33 -13.62 8.42 -6.76
C ASP A 33 -13.47 7.90 -5.32
N LYS A 34 -12.44 7.10 -5.05
CA LYS A 34 -12.22 6.43 -3.76
C LYS A 34 -10.72 6.33 -3.43
N ALA A 35 -10.42 6.29 -2.12
CA ALA A 35 -9.05 6.09 -1.67
C ALA A 35 -8.93 5.22 -0.41
N VAL A 36 -7.82 4.49 -0.31
CA VAL A 36 -7.36 3.85 0.93
C VAL A 36 -6.50 4.84 1.70
N CYS A 37 -6.85 5.04 2.99
CA CYS A 37 -6.13 5.91 3.91
C CYS A 37 -5.39 5.08 4.95
N PHE A 38 -4.11 5.38 5.19
CA PHE A 38 -3.31 4.76 6.23
C PHE A 38 -3.29 5.62 7.49
N ALA A 39 -3.48 4.98 8.65
CA ALA A 39 -3.19 5.62 9.93
C ALA A 39 -1.69 5.96 10.05
N PRO A 40 -1.30 7.03 10.73
CA PRO A 40 0.09 7.29 11.07
C PRO A 40 0.69 6.16 11.93
N PHE A 41 2.00 6.11 12.05
CA PHE A 41 2.66 5.21 13.00
C PHE A 41 2.62 5.79 14.43
N SER A 42 2.68 4.92 15.45
CA SER A 42 2.46 5.26 16.85
C SER A 42 3.46 6.29 17.39
N ASP A 43 4.72 6.22 16.98
CA ASP A 43 5.78 7.15 17.36
C ASP A 43 5.41 8.62 17.08
N ARG A 44 4.73 8.89 15.96
CA ARG A 44 4.28 10.25 15.62
C ARG A 44 3.23 10.79 16.56
N PHE A 45 2.36 9.92 17.06
CA PHE A 45 1.35 10.31 18.06
C PHE A 45 1.98 10.56 19.43
N GLU A 46 2.93 9.72 19.83
CA GLU A 46 3.69 9.88 21.07
C GLU A 46 4.52 11.16 21.07
N GLU A 47 5.24 11.46 19.99
CA GLU A 47 6.03 12.69 19.83
C GLU A 47 5.18 13.96 19.97
N CYS A 48 3.92 13.93 19.52
CA CYS A 48 2.99 15.05 19.63
C CYS A 48 2.17 15.03 20.93
N GLY A 49 2.42 14.08 21.85
CA GLY A 49 1.74 13.98 23.14
C GLY A 49 0.24 13.65 23.03
N ARG A 50 -0.17 12.96 21.95
CA ARG A 50 -1.55 12.53 21.76
C ARG A 50 -1.86 11.34 22.66
N THR A 51 -3.12 11.25 23.09
CA THR A 51 -3.60 10.18 23.97
C THR A 51 -4.45 9.14 23.26
N ASP A 52 -4.96 9.45 22.07
CA ASP A 52 -5.64 8.52 21.19
C ASP A 52 -4.61 7.71 20.38
N THR A 53 -4.97 6.50 19.97
CA THR A 53 -4.12 5.74 19.06
C THR A 53 -4.32 6.19 17.62
N PRO A 54 -3.32 5.98 16.71
CA PRO A 54 -3.47 6.28 15.28
C PRO A 54 -4.72 5.66 14.65
N ASN A 55 -5.00 4.40 14.98
CA ASN A 55 -6.15 3.68 14.44
C ASN A 55 -7.50 4.25 14.96
N GLU A 56 -7.58 4.62 16.24
CA GLU A 56 -8.76 5.30 16.80
C GLU A 56 -9.01 6.66 16.15
N TRP A 57 -7.93 7.42 15.92
CA TRP A 57 -8.02 8.69 15.22
C TRP A 57 -8.53 8.49 13.80
N LEU A 58 -7.91 7.59 13.03
CA LEU A 58 -8.31 7.35 11.63
C LEU A 58 -9.78 6.92 11.55
N ALA A 59 -10.20 5.98 12.41
CA ALA A 59 -11.59 5.50 12.43
C ALA A 59 -12.59 6.64 12.68
N LYS A 60 -12.25 7.61 13.53
CA LYS A 60 -13.07 8.79 13.76
C LYS A 60 -13.04 9.75 12.56
N ALA A 61 -11.85 9.95 11.98
CA ALA A 61 -11.63 10.92 10.90
C ALA A 61 -12.38 10.53 9.62
N ILE A 62 -12.45 9.23 9.29
CA ILE A 62 -13.11 8.75 8.06
C ILE A 62 -14.56 8.24 8.29
N LYS A 63 -15.10 8.35 9.50
CA LYS A 63 -16.41 7.77 9.86
C LYS A 63 -17.56 8.17 8.93
N ASN A 64 -17.53 9.41 8.45
CA ASN A 64 -18.59 9.96 7.59
C ASN A 64 -18.12 10.16 6.13
N GLU A 65 -17.02 9.53 5.76
CA GLU A 65 -16.41 9.64 4.44
C GLU A 65 -16.60 8.29 3.69
N PRO A 66 -17.71 8.11 2.95
CA PRO A 66 -18.06 6.81 2.36
C PRO A 66 -17.09 6.34 1.27
N ASP A 67 -16.29 7.25 0.73
CA ASP A 67 -15.33 6.99 -0.33
C ASP A 67 -13.89 6.77 0.19
N LEU A 68 -13.71 6.83 1.53
CA LEU A 68 -12.43 6.58 2.18
C LEU A 68 -12.45 5.26 2.96
N TYR A 69 -11.45 4.42 2.74
CA TYR A 69 -11.28 3.11 3.36
C TYR A 69 -10.05 3.10 4.26
N GLY A 70 -10.23 2.77 5.53
CA GLY A 70 -9.12 2.75 6.50
C GLY A 70 -8.28 1.48 6.39
N PHE A 71 -6.96 1.65 6.39
CA PHE A 71 -6.00 0.61 6.76
C PHE A 71 -5.30 1.03 8.05
N GLY A 72 -5.27 0.13 9.02
CA GLY A 72 -4.61 0.37 10.29
C GLY A 72 -3.09 0.22 10.20
N THR A 73 -2.43 0.60 11.30
CA THR A 73 -1.01 0.33 11.52
C THR A 73 -0.84 -0.47 12.80
N VAL A 74 0.16 -1.33 12.86
CA VAL A 74 0.46 -2.17 14.02
C VAL A 74 1.58 -1.55 14.83
N ASP A 75 1.41 -1.49 16.14
CA ASP A 75 2.45 -1.11 17.09
C ASP A 75 3.19 -2.38 17.58
N PHE A 76 4.43 -2.55 17.13
CA PHE A 76 5.25 -3.72 17.46
C PHE A 76 5.67 -3.80 18.94
N THR A 77 5.37 -2.79 19.74
CA THR A 77 5.61 -2.78 21.20
C THR A 77 4.44 -3.39 21.99
N LYS A 78 3.32 -3.68 21.32
CA LYS A 78 2.07 -4.19 21.90
C LYS A 78 1.89 -5.70 21.65
N ASN A 79 0.78 -6.24 22.14
CA ASN A 79 0.34 -7.58 21.73
C ASN A 79 -0.16 -7.50 20.26
N LEU A 80 0.59 -8.12 19.36
CA LEU A 80 0.39 -8.01 17.93
C LEU A 80 -0.94 -8.60 17.46
N ARG A 81 -1.39 -9.70 18.07
CA ARG A 81 -2.69 -10.30 17.74
C ARG A 81 -3.85 -9.36 18.11
N ASP A 82 -3.78 -8.76 19.30
CA ASP A 82 -4.79 -7.79 19.77
C ASP A 82 -4.77 -6.51 18.92
N GLU A 83 -3.59 -6.09 18.42
CA GLU A 83 -3.49 -4.96 17.48
C GLU A 83 -4.25 -5.25 16.17
N VAL A 84 -4.04 -6.44 15.58
CA VAL A 84 -4.74 -6.84 14.35
C VAL A 84 -6.24 -7.01 14.58
N ASP A 85 -6.66 -7.57 15.73
CA ASP A 85 -8.07 -7.69 16.09
C ASP A 85 -8.74 -6.31 16.19
N ARG A 86 -8.09 -5.33 16.85
CA ARG A 86 -8.61 -3.95 16.94
C ARG A 86 -8.74 -3.28 15.57
N ILE A 87 -7.80 -3.53 14.65
CA ILE A 87 -7.89 -3.02 13.27
C ILE A 87 -9.16 -3.55 12.59
N ALA A 88 -9.44 -4.84 12.73
CA ALA A 88 -10.66 -5.45 12.20
C ALA A 88 -11.94 -4.90 12.87
N ASP A 89 -11.91 -4.69 14.21
CA ASP A 89 -13.03 -4.14 14.98
C ASP A 89 -13.41 -2.71 14.57
N PHE A 90 -12.43 -1.90 14.09
CA PHE A 90 -12.71 -0.60 13.49
C PHE A 90 -13.38 -0.70 12.10
N GLY A 91 -13.51 -1.90 11.54
CA GLY A 91 -14.03 -2.13 10.20
C GLY A 91 -13.03 -1.81 9.10
N PHE A 92 -11.75 -1.68 9.43
CA PHE A 92 -10.69 -1.44 8.46
C PHE A 92 -10.52 -2.66 7.55
N LYS A 93 -10.11 -2.40 6.31
CA LYS A 93 -9.98 -3.44 5.27
C LYS A 93 -8.59 -4.03 5.17
N GLY A 94 -7.62 -3.44 5.86
CA GLY A 94 -6.23 -3.89 5.79
C GLY A 94 -5.30 -3.19 6.76
N ILE A 95 -4.03 -3.49 6.59
CA ILE A 95 -2.92 -3.04 7.42
C ILE A 95 -1.84 -2.44 6.54
N LYS A 96 -1.34 -1.24 6.88
CA LYS A 96 -0.11 -0.68 6.31
C LYS A 96 1.06 -1.11 7.17
N MET A 97 2.05 -1.72 6.53
CA MET A 97 3.32 -2.10 7.17
C MET A 97 4.50 -1.48 6.44
N HIS A 98 5.47 -0.98 7.20
CA HIS A 98 6.64 -0.30 6.69
C HIS A 98 7.90 -0.84 7.39
N PRO A 99 8.47 -1.98 6.93
CA PRO A 99 9.55 -2.65 7.63
C PRO A 99 10.72 -1.74 8.02
N PRO A 100 11.28 -0.89 7.11
CA PRO A 100 12.39 -0.03 7.50
C PRO A 100 12.02 1.08 8.50
N TYR A 101 10.78 1.57 8.49
CA TYR A 101 10.34 2.62 9.40
C TYR A 101 9.96 2.06 10.78
N GLN A 102 9.25 0.94 10.81
CA GLN A 102 8.81 0.26 12.03
C GLN A 102 9.87 -0.68 12.62
N GLU A 103 11.03 -0.80 11.96
CA GLU A 103 12.21 -1.56 12.41
C GLU A 103 11.94 -3.04 12.73
N PHE A 104 11.11 -3.71 11.92
CA PHE A 104 10.86 -5.15 12.06
C PHE A 104 11.45 -5.95 10.89
N ASP A 105 11.80 -7.21 11.14
CA ASP A 105 12.24 -8.14 10.10
C ASP A 105 11.01 -8.71 9.38
N ILE A 106 10.99 -8.64 8.02
CA ILE A 106 9.87 -9.10 7.18
C ILE A 106 9.55 -10.58 7.42
N ASP A 107 10.57 -11.41 7.58
CA ASP A 107 10.51 -12.85 7.85
C ASP A 107 10.68 -13.18 9.35
N GLY A 108 10.48 -12.19 10.23
CA GLY A 108 10.61 -12.33 11.67
C GLY A 108 9.37 -12.92 12.37
N GLU A 109 9.57 -13.56 13.52
CA GLU A 109 8.50 -14.19 14.30
C GLU A 109 7.36 -13.22 14.67
N ASP A 110 7.69 -11.97 15.00
CA ASP A 110 6.69 -10.95 15.35
C ASP A 110 5.86 -10.52 14.13
N ALA A 111 6.50 -10.33 12.99
CA ALA A 111 5.79 -10.05 11.75
C ALA A 111 4.86 -11.21 11.35
N PHE A 112 5.30 -12.45 11.53
CA PHE A 112 4.50 -13.65 11.24
C PHE A 112 3.22 -13.72 12.08
N LYS A 113 3.23 -13.28 13.35
CA LYS A 113 2.02 -13.18 14.18
C LYS A 113 0.97 -12.21 13.58
N VAL A 114 1.44 -11.11 12.98
CA VAL A 114 0.58 -10.15 12.28
C VAL A 114 0.01 -10.79 11.02
N TYR A 115 0.85 -11.44 10.21
CA TYR A 115 0.43 -12.06 8.95
C TYR A 115 -0.58 -13.20 9.16
N GLU A 116 -0.31 -14.08 10.14
CA GLU A 116 -1.23 -15.14 10.50
C GLU A 116 -2.61 -14.59 10.86
N ARG A 117 -2.63 -13.57 11.74
CA ARG A 117 -3.91 -13.00 12.16
C ARG A 117 -4.61 -12.23 11.06
N ALA A 118 -3.87 -11.52 10.22
CA ALA A 118 -4.43 -10.84 9.04
C ALA A 118 -5.03 -11.84 8.05
N GLU A 119 -4.36 -12.97 7.80
CA GLU A 119 -4.87 -14.05 6.95
C GLU A 119 -6.17 -14.65 7.51
N GLU A 120 -6.22 -14.96 8.82
CA GLU A 120 -7.41 -15.47 9.50
C GLU A 120 -8.62 -14.55 9.36
N LEU A 121 -8.39 -13.23 9.43
CA LEU A 121 -9.44 -12.21 9.35
C LEU A 121 -9.73 -11.72 7.92
N GLY A 122 -8.95 -12.17 6.94
CA GLY A 122 -9.07 -11.76 5.55
C GLY A 122 -8.69 -10.31 5.29
N LEU A 123 -7.85 -9.73 6.15
CA LEU A 123 -7.32 -8.37 5.97
C LEU A 123 -6.26 -8.35 4.88
N PHE A 124 -6.25 -7.25 4.10
CA PHE A 124 -5.22 -7.00 3.11
C PHE A 124 -3.99 -6.35 3.77
N ILE A 125 -2.78 -6.67 3.32
CA ILE A 125 -1.59 -5.96 3.80
C ILE A 125 -0.96 -5.14 2.68
N THR A 126 -0.72 -3.86 2.95
CA THR A 126 0.04 -2.98 2.07
C THR A 126 1.44 -2.78 2.64
N PHE A 127 2.45 -3.34 1.98
CA PHE A 127 3.84 -3.18 2.38
C PHE A 127 4.51 -2.03 1.66
N HIS A 128 5.23 -1.18 2.41
CA HIS A 128 6.32 -0.45 1.79
C HIS A 128 7.39 -1.45 1.34
N CYS A 129 7.84 -1.34 0.09
CA CYS A 129 8.78 -2.28 -0.50
C CYS A 129 9.94 -1.52 -1.15
N GLY A 130 11.15 -1.79 -0.69
CA GLY A 130 12.36 -1.20 -1.23
C GLY A 130 13.15 -0.33 -0.23
N MET A 131 14.03 0.51 -0.77
CA MET A 131 14.92 1.35 0.03
C MET A 131 14.14 2.42 0.79
N HIS A 132 14.54 2.67 2.04
CA HIS A 132 14.06 3.81 2.83
C HIS A 132 15.07 4.14 3.94
N TRP A 133 16.29 4.59 3.56
CA TRP A 133 17.35 5.03 4.47
C TRP A 133 17.64 4.06 5.63
N HIS A 134 17.46 2.75 5.41
CA HIS A 134 17.63 1.69 6.39
C HIS A 134 18.60 0.62 5.86
N ARG A 135 18.92 -0.39 6.68
CA ARG A 135 19.83 -1.49 6.29
C ARG A 135 19.22 -2.30 5.15
N LEU A 136 19.86 -2.32 3.98
CA LEU A 136 19.35 -2.96 2.76
C LEU A 136 19.03 -4.45 2.95
N LYS A 137 19.77 -5.15 3.83
CA LYS A 137 19.50 -6.57 4.10
C LYS A 137 18.06 -6.81 4.58
N GLY A 138 17.53 -5.94 5.46
CA GLY A 138 16.21 -6.09 6.06
C GLY A 138 15.05 -5.58 5.19
N VAL A 139 15.35 -4.97 4.03
CA VAL A 139 14.32 -4.37 3.15
C VAL A 139 14.30 -4.97 1.75
N ARG A 140 15.01 -6.08 1.54
CA ARG A 140 15.05 -6.74 0.22
C ARG A 140 13.72 -7.36 -0.10
N PRO A 141 13.15 -7.07 -1.29
CA PRO A 141 11.84 -7.60 -1.67
C PRO A 141 11.75 -9.12 -1.69
N ILE A 142 12.84 -9.83 -1.93
CA ILE A 142 12.86 -11.30 -1.92
C ILE A 142 12.36 -11.89 -0.59
N LEU A 143 12.45 -11.16 0.52
CA LEU A 143 11.97 -11.61 1.83
C LEU A 143 10.44 -11.75 1.87
N TYR A 144 9.69 -11.06 1.01
CA TYR A 144 8.25 -11.23 0.90
C TYR A 144 7.82 -12.56 0.26
N ASP A 145 8.75 -13.30 -0.33
CA ASP A 145 8.48 -14.68 -0.78
C ASP A 145 8.17 -15.60 0.39
N GLU A 146 8.84 -15.42 1.55
CA GLU A 146 8.54 -16.13 2.78
C GLU A 146 7.11 -15.83 3.27
N VAL A 147 6.65 -14.58 3.16
CA VAL A 147 5.26 -14.21 3.50
C VAL A 147 4.29 -14.97 2.61
N GLY A 148 4.52 -14.95 1.31
CA GLY A 148 3.70 -15.72 0.37
C GLY A 148 3.75 -17.23 0.57
N TRP A 149 4.89 -17.76 1.01
CA TRP A 149 5.08 -19.20 1.25
C TRP A 149 4.33 -19.69 2.49
N PHE A 150 4.49 -19.00 3.62
CA PHE A 150 3.90 -19.40 4.89
C PHE A 150 2.43 -19.02 5.05
N PHE A 151 1.97 -17.98 4.33
CA PHE A 151 0.60 -17.47 4.41
C PHE A 151 -0.09 -17.50 3.03
N PRO A 152 -0.49 -18.70 2.55
CA PRO A 152 -0.92 -18.90 1.15
C PRO A 152 -2.28 -18.27 0.82
N LYS A 153 -3.05 -17.83 1.80
CA LYS A 153 -4.33 -17.12 1.61
C LYS A 153 -4.21 -15.61 1.82
N LEU A 154 -3.10 -15.15 2.40
CA LEU A 154 -2.86 -13.73 2.62
C LEU A 154 -2.72 -13.01 1.28
N ARG A 155 -3.41 -11.87 1.15
CA ARG A 155 -3.30 -10.97 0.01
C ARG A 155 -2.55 -9.72 0.44
N PHE A 156 -1.56 -9.31 -0.35
CA PHE A 156 -0.75 -8.14 -0.03
C PHE A 156 -0.20 -7.44 -1.27
N SER A 157 0.12 -6.15 -1.13
CA SER A 157 0.79 -5.37 -2.17
C SER A 157 2.23 -5.01 -1.78
N LEU A 158 3.08 -4.94 -2.80
CA LEU A 158 4.44 -4.44 -2.74
C LEU A 158 4.45 -3.04 -3.34
N GLU A 159 4.35 -2.02 -2.49
CA GLU A 159 4.31 -0.63 -2.95
C GLU A 159 5.66 -0.20 -3.49
N HIS A 160 5.63 0.64 -4.53
CA HIS A 160 6.82 1.08 -5.26
C HIS A 160 7.61 -0.05 -5.95
N LEU A 161 7.19 -1.32 -5.82
CA LEU A 161 7.84 -2.50 -6.42
C LEU A 161 9.35 -2.59 -6.15
N GLY A 162 9.78 -2.15 -4.97
CA GLY A 162 11.21 -2.09 -4.62
C GLY A 162 11.99 -0.96 -5.30
N GLY A 163 11.31 -0.15 -6.12
CA GLY A 163 11.92 0.88 -6.95
C GLY A 163 12.87 0.33 -8.01
N TYR A 164 13.59 1.21 -8.68
CA TYR A 164 14.52 0.84 -9.75
C TYR A 164 15.52 -0.26 -9.37
N HIS A 165 16.07 -0.20 -8.15
CA HIS A 165 17.17 -1.08 -7.74
C HIS A 165 16.72 -2.50 -7.35
N PHE A 166 15.48 -2.69 -6.89
CA PHE A 166 14.96 -3.97 -6.44
C PHE A 166 13.78 -4.50 -7.25
N PHE A 167 13.46 -3.85 -8.37
CA PHE A 167 12.34 -4.23 -9.23
C PHE A 167 12.32 -5.73 -9.56
N ASN A 168 13.44 -6.29 -10.01
CA ASN A 168 13.51 -7.71 -10.40
C ASN A 168 13.23 -8.68 -9.24
N GLU A 169 13.59 -8.32 -8.00
CA GLU A 169 13.26 -9.13 -6.83
C GLU A 169 11.76 -9.09 -6.55
N SER A 170 11.15 -7.91 -6.60
CA SER A 170 9.69 -7.75 -6.43
C SER A 170 8.92 -8.54 -7.48
N LEU A 171 9.32 -8.42 -8.74
CA LEU A 171 8.71 -9.16 -9.84
C LEU A 171 8.86 -10.68 -9.65
N ALA A 172 10.04 -11.16 -9.21
CA ALA A 172 10.27 -12.57 -8.93
C ALA A 172 9.31 -13.09 -7.83
N VAL A 173 9.11 -12.34 -6.75
CA VAL A 173 8.17 -12.67 -5.68
C VAL A 173 6.74 -12.76 -6.22
N MET A 174 6.30 -11.80 -7.01
CA MET A 174 4.97 -11.82 -7.64
C MET A 174 4.78 -13.05 -8.52
N CYS A 175 5.74 -13.34 -9.41
CA CYS A 175 5.69 -14.48 -10.32
C CYS A 175 5.69 -15.82 -9.57
N ASN A 176 6.55 -15.97 -8.55
CA ASN A 176 6.63 -17.19 -7.74
C ASN A 176 5.31 -17.44 -6.98
N ASN A 177 4.65 -16.39 -6.54
CA ASN A 177 3.39 -16.42 -5.80
C ASN A 177 2.13 -16.32 -6.68
N SER A 178 2.26 -16.43 -8.00
CA SER A 178 1.13 -16.40 -8.95
C SER A 178 0.32 -17.71 -9.02
N ARG A 179 0.76 -18.76 -8.34
CA ARG A 179 0.10 -20.07 -8.27
C ARG A 179 -0.57 -20.29 -6.92
N GLY A 180 -1.57 -21.17 -6.87
CA GLY A 180 -2.32 -21.51 -5.65
C GLY A 180 -3.83 -21.31 -5.81
N GLU A 181 -4.60 -21.50 -4.74
CA GLU A 181 -6.06 -21.38 -4.73
C GLU A 181 -6.52 -19.92 -4.79
N VAL A 182 -5.83 -19.03 -4.08
CA VAL A 182 -6.09 -17.57 -4.09
C VAL A 182 -5.19 -16.91 -5.11
N ARG A 183 -5.77 -16.29 -6.13
CA ARG A 183 -5.05 -15.61 -7.22
C ARG A 183 -5.80 -14.40 -7.76
N PRO A 184 -5.12 -13.28 -8.06
CA PRO A 184 -3.78 -12.94 -7.57
C PRO A 184 -3.78 -12.72 -6.06
N ARG A 185 -2.63 -12.87 -5.39
CA ARG A 185 -2.46 -12.63 -3.96
C ARG A 185 -1.32 -11.67 -3.62
N VAL A 186 -0.34 -11.55 -4.49
CA VAL A 186 0.71 -10.54 -4.42
C VAL A 186 0.49 -9.53 -5.54
N PHE A 187 0.39 -8.27 -5.17
CA PHE A 187 0.02 -7.19 -6.07
C PHE A 187 1.14 -6.16 -6.18
N ALA A 188 1.30 -5.60 -7.36
CA ALA A 188 2.15 -4.45 -7.58
C ALA A 188 1.44 -3.17 -7.15
N GLY A 189 2.00 -2.41 -6.23
CA GLY A 189 1.57 -1.06 -5.89
C GLY A 189 2.28 -0.05 -6.79
N TRP A 190 1.57 0.48 -7.78
CA TRP A 190 2.07 1.51 -8.69
C TRP A 190 1.93 2.88 -8.04
N THR A 191 2.83 3.16 -7.13
CA THR A 191 2.84 4.32 -6.25
C THR A 191 4.22 4.96 -6.32
N SER A 192 4.31 6.24 -6.65
CA SER A 192 5.58 6.99 -6.78
C SER A 192 6.59 6.33 -7.75
N VAL A 193 6.11 5.79 -8.88
CA VAL A 193 6.95 5.07 -9.84
C VAL A 193 7.20 5.82 -11.14
N SER A 194 6.76 7.08 -11.20
CA SER A 194 6.85 7.92 -12.40
C SER A 194 7.97 8.96 -12.32
N ASP A 195 8.39 9.45 -13.47
CA ASP A 195 9.53 10.34 -13.66
C ASP A 195 9.14 11.82 -13.87
N CYS A 196 7.96 12.23 -13.43
CA CYS A 196 7.46 13.60 -13.58
C CYS A 196 8.40 14.66 -12.99
N GLU A 197 8.99 14.35 -11.84
CA GLU A 197 9.93 15.23 -11.12
C GLU A 197 11.40 14.89 -11.40
N GLY A 198 11.62 13.96 -12.33
CA GLY A 198 12.94 13.42 -12.68
C GLY A 198 13.13 11.97 -12.25
N ILE A 199 14.15 11.33 -12.81
CA ILE A 199 14.46 9.92 -12.49
C ILE A 199 15.11 9.85 -11.11
N ASP A 200 14.51 9.07 -10.23
CA ASP A 200 15.01 8.81 -8.89
C ASP A 200 15.11 7.30 -8.58
N ALA A 201 15.31 6.95 -7.30
CA ALA A 201 15.44 5.56 -6.87
C ALA A 201 14.13 4.75 -6.99
N TRP A 202 12.98 5.41 -7.16
CA TRP A 202 11.66 4.79 -7.24
C TRP A 202 11.15 4.65 -8.68
N THR A 203 11.68 5.44 -9.59
CA THR A 203 11.23 5.50 -10.99
C THR A 203 11.39 4.15 -11.70
N LEU A 204 10.31 3.63 -12.25
CA LEU A 204 10.28 2.47 -13.13
C LEU A 204 10.08 2.89 -14.59
N THR A 205 10.68 2.17 -15.52
CA THR A 205 10.47 2.40 -16.96
C THR A 205 9.12 1.87 -17.43
N ASN A 206 8.61 2.34 -18.57
CA ASN A 206 7.40 1.79 -19.17
C ASN A 206 7.55 0.29 -19.46
N GLU A 207 8.72 -0.16 -19.93
CA GLU A 207 9.01 -1.57 -20.17
C GLU A 207 8.90 -2.41 -18.88
N GLN A 208 9.39 -1.90 -17.74
CA GLN A 208 9.24 -2.57 -16.45
C GLN A 208 7.77 -2.70 -16.04
N LEU A 209 6.99 -1.63 -16.18
CA LEU A 209 5.55 -1.62 -15.86
C LEU A 209 4.77 -2.58 -16.77
N GLU A 210 5.02 -2.57 -18.07
CA GLU A 210 4.42 -3.50 -19.04
C GLU A 210 4.83 -4.98 -18.77
N THR A 211 6.06 -5.18 -18.32
CA THR A 211 6.56 -6.51 -17.94
C THR A 211 5.82 -7.12 -16.76
N ILE A 212 5.42 -6.28 -15.76
CA ILE A 212 4.59 -6.75 -14.65
C ILE A 212 3.31 -7.39 -15.19
N ILE A 213 2.57 -6.66 -16.01
CA ILE A 213 1.29 -7.13 -16.57
C ILE A 213 1.50 -8.39 -17.42
N SER A 214 2.53 -8.38 -18.27
CA SER A 214 2.87 -9.53 -19.13
C SER A 214 3.16 -10.81 -18.35
N GLN A 215 3.78 -10.72 -17.17
CA GLN A 215 4.20 -11.89 -16.39
C GLN A 215 3.20 -12.29 -15.29
N THR A 216 2.42 -11.36 -14.78
CA THR A 216 1.54 -11.60 -13.62
C THR A 216 0.05 -11.46 -13.92
N GLY A 217 -0.31 -10.93 -15.10
CA GLY A 217 -1.69 -10.77 -15.55
C GLY A 217 -2.32 -9.44 -15.21
N ASP A 218 -3.48 -9.19 -15.83
CA ASP A 218 -4.18 -7.91 -15.83
C ASP A 218 -4.75 -7.49 -14.45
N GLU A 219 -4.88 -8.41 -13.51
CA GLU A 219 -5.50 -8.18 -12.20
C GLU A 219 -4.51 -8.08 -11.04
N SER A 220 -3.20 -7.93 -11.33
CA SER A 220 -2.14 -8.00 -10.33
C SER A 220 -1.54 -6.66 -9.92
N SER A 221 -2.15 -5.54 -10.31
CA SER A 221 -1.60 -4.21 -10.09
C SER A 221 -2.65 -3.24 -9.55
N MET A 222 -2.21 -2.26 -8.74
CA MET A 222 -3.04 -1.25 -8.09
C MET A 222 -2.36 0.11 -8.15
N PHE A 223 -3.09 1.15 -8.53
CA PHE A 223 -2.65 2.54 -8.49
C PHE A 223 -2.66 3.09 -7.06
N GLY A 224 -1.66 3.91 -6.69
CA GLY A 224 -1.58 4.56 -5.40
C GLY A 224 -1.12 6.01 -5.48
N LEU A 225 -1.43 6.82 -4.45
CA LEU A 225 -1.19 8.26 -4.45
C LEU A 225 0.11 8.68 -3.77
N ASP A 226 0.52 7.92 -2.76
CA ASP A 226 1.56 8.34 -1.80
C ASP A 226 1.31 9.75 -1.22
N PHE A 227 0.03 10.13 -1.10
CA PHE A 227 -0.36 11.37 -0.45
C PHE A 227 0.21 11.41 0.98
N PRO A 228 0.74 12.52 1.49
CA PRO A 228 0.78 13.87 0.90
C PRO A 228 2.13 14.21 0.25
N PHE A 229 2.87 13.23 -0.24
CA PHE A 229 4.21 13.44 -0.81
C PHE A 229 4.16 13.92 -2.26
N HIS A 230 3.04 13.65 -2.97
CA HIS A 230 2.81 14.10 -4.34
C HIS A 230 1.56 14.98 -4.43
N GLY A 231 1.61 15.98 -5.31
CA GLY A 231 0.50 16.88 -5.63
C GLY A 231 -0.30 16.44 -6.87
N ALA A 232 -1.36 17.16 -7.19
CA ALA A 232 -2.27 16.83 -8.28
C ALA A 232 -1.58 16.77 -9.67
N GLU A 233 -0.54 17.56 -9.90
CA GLU A 233 0.19 17.57 -11.16
C GLU A 233 0.91 16.22 -11.39
N TYR A 234 1.61 15.72 -10.37
CA TYR A 234 2.26 14.42 -10.40
C TYR A 234 1.25 13.28 -10.60
N ILE A 235 0.15 13.29 -9.85
CA ILE A 235 -0.87 12.22 -9.92
C ILE A 235 -1.55 12.17 -11.29
N LYS A 236 -1.86 13.33 -11.89
CA LYS A 236 -2.41 13.38 -13.26
C LYS A 236 -1.43 12.83 -14.29
N TYR A 237 -0.16 13.22 -14.17
CA TYR A 237 0.90 12.69 -15.03
C TYR A 237 1.03 11.18 -14.91
N GLU A 238 1.02 10.62 -13.67
CA GLU A 238 1.06 9.18 -13.45
C GLU A 238 -0.09 8.45 -14.13
N MET A 239 -1.32 8.93 -13.94
CA MET A 239 -2.50 8.33 -14.57
C MET A 239 -2.46 8.41 -16.09
N GLU A 240 -2.03 9.54 -16.67
CA GLU A 240 -1.86 9.68 -18.11
C GLU A 240 -0.80 8.73 -18.64
N ARG A 241 0.33 8.60 -17.93
CA ARG A 241 1.40 7.66 -18.25
C ARG A 241 0.90 6.22 -18.25
N PHE A 242 0.17 5.79 -17.23
CA PHE A 242 -0.37 4.43 -17.14
C PHE A 242 -1.37 4.13 -18.27
N ASN A 243 -2.19 5.10 -18.62
CA ASN A 243 -3.09 5.00 -19.76
C ASN A 243 -2.37 4.91 -21.12
N SER A 244 -1.14 5.42 -21.22
CA SER A 244 -0.32 5.39 -22.45
C SER A 244 0.46 4.10 -22.65
N LEU A 245 0.55 3.23 -21.63
CA LEU A 245 1.29 1.97 -21.71
C LEU A 245 0.69 1.01 -22.75
N ASN A 246 1.54 0.19 -23.32
CA ASN A 246 1.14 -0.86 -24.29
C ASN A 246 0.65 -2.13 -23.58
N ILE A 247 -0.43 -1.99 -22.83
CA ILE A 247 -1.13 -3.05 -22.10
C ILE A 247 -2.61 -3.03 -22.48
N SER A 248 -3.37 -4.07 -22.12
CA SER A 248 -4.80 -4.17 -22.43
C SER A 248 -5.61 -3.06 -21.74
N ASP A 249 -6.75 -2.66 -22.32
CA ASP A 249 -7.66 -1.71 -21.67
C ASP A 249 -8.19 -2.28 -20.35
N THR A 250 -8.40 -3.59 -20.28
CA THR A 250 -8.77 -4.28 -19.03
C THR A 250 -7.70 -4.12 -17.95
N ALA A 251 -6.40 -4.24 -18.30
CA ALA A 251 -5.32 -3.99 -17.34
C ALA A 251 -5.32 -2.55 -16.84
N LYS A 252 -5.55 -1.56 -17.73
CA LYS A 252 -5.63 -0.13 -17.34
C LYS A 252 -6.77 0.12 -16.36
N GLU A 253 -7.96 -0.41 -16.64
CA GLU A 253 -9.12 -0.31 -15.75
C GLU A 253 -8.85 -0.99 -14.39
N ASN A 254 -8.23 -2.16 -14.40
CA ASN A 254 -7.86 -2.89 -13.20
C ASN A 254 -6.85 -2.11 -12.35
N ILE A 255 -5.78 -1.60 -12.95
CA ILE A 255 -4.76 -0.80 -12.25
C ILE A 255 -5.40 0.41 -11.58
N LEU A 256 -6.24 1.15 -12.30
CA LEU A 256 -6.83 2.39 -11.81
C LEU A 256 -7.92 2.20 -10.73
N GLY A 257 -8.41 0.96 -10.49
CA GLY A 257 -9.33 0.78 -9.38
C GLY A 257 -10.04 -0.56 -9.26
N GLU A 258 -10.31 -1.27 -10.37
CA GLU A 258 -11.10 -2.50 -10.32
C GLU A 258 -10.40 -3.62 -9.54
N THR A 259 -9.07 -3.75 -9.63
CA THR A 259 -8.31 -4.70 -8.81
C THR A 259 -8.53 -4.43 -7.32
N LEU A 260 -8.31 -3.18 -6.88
CA LEU A 260 -8.47 -2.81 -5.46
C LEU A 260 -9.91 -3.01 -5.00
N ARG A 261 -10.90 -2.62 -5.82
CA ARG A 261 -12.32 -2.82 -5.52
C ARG A 261 -12.65 -4.30 -5.28
N LYS A 262 -12.21 -5.18 -6.17
CA LYS A 262 -12.41 -6.63 -6.06
C LYS A 262 -11.73 -7.20 -4.81
N VAL A 263 -10.50 -6.77 -4.55
CA VAL A 263 -9.70 -7.24 -3.40
C VAL A 263 -10.34 -6.87 -2.07
N LEU A 264 -10.87 -5.65 -1.95
CA LEU A 264 -11.50 -5.17 -0.71
C LEU A 264 -12.98 -5.55 -0.60
N GLY A 265 -13.59 -6.06 -1.66
CA GLY A 265 -15.00 -6.48 -1.69
C GLY A 265 -15.97 -5.30 -1.53
N VAL A 266 -15.72 -4.19 -2.20
CA VAL A 266 -16.50 -2.93 -2.09
C VAL A 266 -16.93 -2.38 -3.43
#